data_cc1febef49de1f7243d2aa83ed2d4178
#
_entry.id   cc1febef49de1f7243d2aa83ed2d4178
#
_cell.length_a   1.000
_cell.length_b   1.000
_cell.length_c   1.000
_cell.angle_alpha   90.00
_cell.angle_beta   90.00
_cell.angle_gamma   90.00
#
_symmetry.space_group_name_H-M   'P 1'
#
loop_
_entity.id
_entity.type
_entity.pdbx_description
1 polymer ?
#
loop_
_entity_poly.entity_id
_entity_poly.type
_entity_poly.pdbx_seq_one_letter_code
_entity_poly.pdbx_strand_id
1 'polypeptide(L)'
;MKLFSKQALAGAIALALLGISGQASAIVNVQCPGDNNGDADWNDAGESQPANTKCMHLIAGDSYAMMSDGNPLYTFGFGDQTGTAPDQVIGEGILSAEWPGPTIELNEGDHFYLNLTNVGTVVRPDLFDPHTVHFHGFPNASAAFDGVPEVSISINMGSTLTYYYNIVEPGTYLYHCHVEA
;
A
#
# COMPACT_ATOMS: atom_id res chain seq x y z
N MET A 1 14.84 35.94 44.88
CA MET A 1 14.09 35.18 43.92
C MET A 1 14.03 35.99 42.61
N LYS A 2 14.82 35.63 41.58
CA LYS A 2 14.87 36.40 40.31
C LYS A 2 13.68 35.96 39.46
N LEU A 3 12.74 36.87 39.21
CA LEU A 3 11.65 36.63 38.22
C LEU A 3 12.26 36.58 36.84
N PHE A 4 12.12 35.43 36.16
CA PHE A 4 12.39 35.34 34.72
C PHE A 4 11.45 36.28 33.97
N SER A 5 12.00 37.08 33.05
CA SER A 5 11.20 38.02 32.27
C SER A 5 10.20 37.24 31.40
N LYS A 6 9.00 37.80 31.24
CA LYS A 6 7.92 37.18 30.36
C LYS A 6 8.43 36.95 28.94
N GLN A 7 9.41 37.70 28.46
CA GLN A 7 10.04 37.55 27.16
C GLN A 7 10.95 36.30 27.06
N ALA A 8 11.69 35.98 28.14
CA ALA A 8 12.54 34.77 28.21
C ALA A 8 11.68 33.51 28.25
N LEU A 9 10.52 33.54 28.91
CA LEU A 9 9.58 32.42 28.95
C LEU A 9 8.89 32.20 27.59
N ALA A 10 8.48 33.28 26.91
CA ALA A 10 7.88 33.21 25.57
C ALA A 10 8.88 32.66 24.52
N GLY A 11 10.16 33.07 24.60
CA GLY A 11 11.20 32.56 23.72
C GLY A 11 11.49 31.05 23.95
N ALA A 12 11.49 30.58 25.20
CA ALA A 12 11.71 29.18 25.52
C ALA A 12 10.52 28.29 25.06
N ILE A 13 9.30 28.79 25.16
CA ILE A 13 8.11 28.07 24.66
C ILE A 13 8.12 28.00 23.12
N ALA A 14 8.48 29.07 22.42
CA ALA A 14 8.60 29.09 20.98
C ALA A 14 9.68 28.13 20.46
N LEU A 15 10.83 28.05 21.13
CA LEU A 15 11.86 27.06 20.76
C LEU A 15 11.45 25.62 21.05
N ALA A 16 10.72 25.38 22.13
CA ALA A 16 10.20 24.03 22.43
C ALA A 16 9.15 23.55 21.43
N LEU A 17 8.34 24.47 20.88
CA LEU A 17 7.34 24.15 19.84
C LEU A 17 7.96 23.90 18.46
N LEU A 18 9.11 24.51 18.16
CA LEU A 18 9.85 24.25 16.90
C LEU A 18 10.61 22.94 16.91
N GLY A 19 10.87 22.34 18.08
CA GLY A 19 11.59 21.06 18.21
C GLY A 19 10.71 19.82 18.16
N ILE A 20 9.37 19.95 18.01
CA ILE A 20 8.41 18.82 18.01
C ILE A 20 7.73 18.69 16.63
N SER A 21 8.39 19.10 15.57
CA SER A 21 8.00 18.65 14.23
C SER A 21 8.51 17.22 14.04
N GLY A 22 7.99 16.27 14.79
CA GLY A 22 8.06 14.86 14.41
C GLY A 22 7.37 14.75 13.05
N GLN A 23 8.12 14.45 12.02
CA GLN A 23 7.52 14.10 10.74
C GLN A 23 6.69 12.85 11.01
N ALA A 24 5.38 12.94 10.79
CA ALA A 24 4.56 11.76 10.69
C ALA A 24 5.02 11.04 9.41
N SER A 25 5.90 10.06 9.58
CA SER A 25 6.25 9.15 8.51
C SER A 25 5.12 8.13 8.40
N ALA A 26 4.52 7.98 7.25
CA ALA A 26 3.69 6.84 6.95
C ALA A 26 4.56 5.59 7.12
N ILE A 27 4.10 4.64 7.93
CA ILE A 27 4.82 3.38 8.13
C ILE A 27 4.26 2.39 7.13
N VAL A 28 5.02 2.12 6.08
CA VAL A 28 4.78 0.99 5.19
C VAL A 28 5.26 -0.26 5.92
N ASN A 29 4.36 -1.20 6.16
CA ASN A 29 4.64 -2.44 6.88
C ASN A 29 4.30 -3.63 5.99
N VAL A 30 5.29 -4.12 5.28
CA VAL A 30 5.19 -5.28 4.41
C VAL A 30 5.42 -6.55 5.22
N GLN A 31 4.63 -7.57 4.95
CA GLN A 31 4.80 -8.90 5.52
C GLN A 31 5.02 -9.90 4.39
N CYS A 32 6.21 -10.45 4.34
CA CYS A 32 6.61 -11.50 3.41
C CYS A 32 7.57 -12.45 4.11
N PRO A 33 7.22 -13.72 4.32
CA PRO A 33 8.08 -14.66 5.03
C PRO A 33 9.43 -14.85 4.32
N GLY A 34 10.53 -14.64 5.04
CA GLY A 34 11.89 -14.79 4.50
C GLY A 34 12.48 -13.52 3.89
N ASP A 35 11.68 -12.49 3.70
CA ASP A 35 12.07 -11.12 3.44
C ASP A 35 12.49 -10.45 4.76
N ASN A 36 13.62 -9.79 4.79
CA ASN A 36 14.18 -9.19 6.00
C ASN A 36 14.19 -7.64 5.95
N ASN A 37 14.05 -7.06 4.77
CA ASN A 37 14.08 -5.62 4.56
C ASN A 37 12.68 -5.01 4.31
N GLY A 38 11.66 -5.84 4.03
CA GLY A 38 10.27 -5.42 3.90
C GLY A 38 9.90 -4.89 2.53
N ASP A 39 10.56 -5.33 1.47
CA ASP A 39 10.28 -4.95 0.08
C ASP A 39 9.44 -5.96 -0.70
N ALA A 40 9.01 -7.05 -0.06
CA ALA A 40 8.20 -8.12 -0.61
C ALA A 40 8.90 -9.01 -1.64
N ASP A 41 10.22 -9.04 -1.66
CA ASP A 41 10.98 -9.96 -2.49
C ASP A 41 12.09 -10.69 -1.67
N TRP A 42 13.01 -11.38 -2.33
CA TRP A 42 14.08 -12.16 -1.68
C TRP A 42 15.42 -12.00 -2.41
N ASN A 43 15.63 -10.84 -3.03
CA ASN A 43 16.81 -10.57 -3.84
C ASN A 43 18.02 -10.12 -3.01
N ASP A 44 17.80 -9.83 -1.73
CA ASP A 44 18.83 -9.31 -0.85
C ASP A 44 19.63 -10.39 -0.09
N ALA A 45 20.82 -10.01 0.36
CA ALA A 45 21.73 -10.91 1.01
C ALA A 45 21.17 -11.43 2.35
N GLY A 46 21.03 -12.73 2.49
CA GLY A 46 20.52 -13.38 3.71
C GLY A 46 19.03 -13.66 3.70
N GLU A 47 18.37 -13.34 2.62
CA GLU A 47 16.97 -13.68 2.37
C GLU A 47 16.80 -15.01 1.66
N SER A 48 15.64 -15.61 1.82
CA SER A 48 15.32 -16.84 1.12
C SER A 48 13.82 -17.04 1.03
N GLN A 49 13.34 -17.28 -0.19
CA GLN A 49 11.95 -17.60 -0.43
C GLN A 49 11.58 -18.95 0.19
N PRO A 50 10.64 -19.02 1.15
CA PRO A 50 10.13 -20.30 1.62
C PRO A 50 9.38 -21.04 0.50
N ALA A 51 9.36 -22.37 0.58
CA ALA A 51 8.65 -23.18 -0.40
C ALA A 51 7.18 -22.77 -0.51
N ASN A 52 6.66 -22.71 -1.74
CA ASN A 52 5.27 -22.35 -2.04
C ASN A 52 4.84 -21.00 -1.45
N THR A 53 5.76 -20.07 -1.24
CA THR A 53 5.44 -18.73 -0.78
C THR A 53 5.56 -17.75 -1.93
N LYS A 54 4.59 -16.88 -2.07
CA LYS A 54 4.58 -15.76 -3.01
C LYS A 54 4.25 -14.47 -2.28
N CYS A 55 4.97 -13.43 -2.61
CA CYS A 55 4.70 -12.09 -2.13
C CYS A 55 4.53 -11.13 -3.29
N MET A 56 3.75 -10.11 -3.08
CA MET A 56 3.62 -8.98 -3.99
C MET A 56 3.26 -7.73 -3.18
N HIS A 57 3.76 -6.59 -3.60
CA HIS A 57 3.42 -5.32 -2.99
C HIS A 57 2.73 -4.42 -4.02
N LEU A 58 1.43 -4.26 -3.89
CA LEU A 58 0.66 -3.31 -4.70
C LEU A 58 0.53 -1.96 -3.97
N ILE A 59 0.50 -0.90 -4.77
CA ILE A 59 -0.07 0.37 -4.31
C ILE A 59 -1.47 0.56 -4.89
N ALA A 60 -2.30 1.33 -4.18
CA ALA A 60 -3.53 1.90 -4.72
C ALA A 60 -3.40 3.41 -4.77
N GLY A 61 -3.71 4.00 -5.92
CA GLY A 61 -3.55 5.44 -6.15
C GLY A 61 -4.09 5.88 -7.50
N ASP A 62 -3.68 7.06 -7.93
CA ASP A 62 -4.07 7.64 -9.22
C ASP A 62 -2.92 7.63 -10.23
N SER A 63 -3.26 7.79 -11.50
CA SER A 63 -2.31 7.94 -12.61
C SER A 63 -3.03 8.35 -13.91
N TYR A 64 -2.34 8.23 -15.02
CA TYR A 64 -2.89 8.46 -16.36
C TYR A 64 -2.64 7.24 -17.26
N ALA A 65 -3.71 6.68 -17.80
CA ALA A 65 -3.63 5.70 -18.87
C ALA A 65 -3.58 6.39 -20.24
N MET A 66 -2.61 6.05 -21.07
CA MET A 66 -2.52 6.59 -22.43
C MET A 66 -3.49 5.83 -23.33
N MET A 67 -4.47 6.52 -23.89
CA MET A 67 -5.45 5.95 -24.81
C MET A 67 -4.86 5.79 -26.20
N SER A 68 -5.47 4.92 -27.01
CA SER A 68 -5.01 4.64 -28.39
C SER A 68 -5.03 5.83 -29.33
N ASP A 69 -5.82 6.86 -29.02
CA ASP A 69 -5.86 8.13 -29.75
C ASP A 69 -4.79 9.15 -29.31
N GLY A 70 -3.94 8.74 -28.35
CA GLY A 70 -2.85 9.57 -27.79
C GLY A 70 -3.29 10.50 -26.67
N ASN A 71 -4.54 10.47 -26.24
CA ASN A 71 -5.01 11.26 -25.10
C ASN A 71 -4.76 10.55 -23.77
N PRO A 72 -4.27 11.24 -22.72
CA PRO A 72 -4.18 10.70 -21.38
C PRO A 72 -5.57 10.71 -20.74
N LEU A 73 -5.98 9.56 -20.22
CA LEU A 73 -7.18 9.40 -19.39
C LEU A 73 -6.75 9.30 -17.92
N TYR A 74 -7.26 10.19 -17.08
CA TYR A 74 -7.07 10.10 -15.64
C TYR A 74 -7.77 8.86 -15.08
N THR A 75 -7.03 8.06 -14.30
CA THR A 75 -7.48 6.77 -13.80
C THR A 75 -7.07 6.57 -12.35
N PHE A 76 -7.81 5.69 -11.68
CA PHE A 76 -7.44 5.10 -10.39
C PHE A 76 -7.08 3.63 -10.64
N GLY A 77 -6.14 3.09 -9.87
CA GLY A 77 -5.74 1.70 -10.08
C GLY A 77 -4.72 1.21 -9.08
N PHE A 78 -4.13 0.08 -9.41
CA PHE A 78 -3.05 -0.53 -8.66
C PHE A 78 -1.74 -0.44 -9.45
N GLY A 79 -0.62 -0.32 -8.73
CA GLY A 79 0.73 -0.41 -9.32
C GLY A 79 1.57 -1.42 -8.55
N ASP A 80 2.56 -2.03 -9.19
CA ASP A 80 3.49 -2.96 -8.55
C ASP A 80 4.66 -2.21 -7.92
N GLN A 81 4.89 -2.43 -6.64
CA GLN A 81 6.00 -1.89 -5.86
C GLN A 81 6.83 -3.01 -5.20
N THR A 82 6.69 -4.24 -5.68
CA THR A 82 7.52 -5.37 -5.22
C THR A 82 9.00 -5.07 -5.47
N GLY A 83 9.84 -5.21 -4.47
CA GLY A 83 11.26 -4.84 -4.51
C GLY A 83 11.55 -3.37 -4.21
N THR A 84 10.52 -2.56 -3.88
CA THR A 84 10.71 -1.18 -3.47
C THR A 84 10.85 -1.08 -1.96
N ALA A 85 11.91 -0.44 -1.48
CA ALA A 85 12.17 -0.26 -0.06
C ALA A 85 11.01 0.46 0.64
N PRO A 86 10.61 0.06 1.86
CA PRO A 86 9.41 0.57 2.55
C PRO A 86 9.34 2.09 2.71
N ASP A 87 10.48 2.75 2.87
CA ASP A 87 10.59 4.21 2.99
C ASP A 87 10.45 4.94 1.64
N GLN A 88 10.53 4.24 0.52
CA GLN A 88 10.41 4.77 -0.85
C GLN A 88 9.02 4.53 -1.45
N VAL A 89 8.29 3.51 -1.00
CA VAL A 89 6.99 3.08 -1.58
C VAL A 89 6.00 4.21 -1.76
N ILE A 90 5.83 5.08 -0.76
CA ILE A 90 4.90 6.21 -0.87
C ILE A 90 5.34 7.19 -1.96
N GLY A 91 6.64 7.50 -2.01
CA GLY A 91 7.19 8.44 -3.00
C GLY A 91 7.15 7.90 -4.43
N GLU A 92 7.56 6.66 -4.62
CA GLU A 92 7.61 5.99 -5.93
C GLU A 92 6.23 5.51 -6.40
N GLY A 93 5.32 5.22 -5.46
CA GLY A 93 3.97 4.79 -5.74
C GLY A 93 3.04 5.91 -6.23
N ILE A 94 3.36 7.18 -5.98
CA ILE A 94 2.60 8.33 -6.46
C ILE A 94 2.58 8.36 -7.99
N LEU A 95 1.38 8.44 -8.58
CA LEU A 95 1.15 8.44 -10.05
C LEU A 95 1.70 7.19 -10.76
N SER A 96 1.91 6.08 -10.05
CA SER A 96 2.39 4.81 -10.61
C SER A 96 1.29 3.76 -10.83
N ALA A 97 0.03 4.08 -10.53
CA ALA A 97 -1.07 3.17 -10.80
C ALA A 97 -1.17 2.84 -12.30
N GLU A 98 -1.44 1.60 -12.62
CA GLU A 98 -1.52 1.07 -13.98
C GLU A 98 -2.95 0.73 -14.37
N TRP A 99 -3.23 0.76 -15.66
CA TRP A 99 -4.50 0.34 -16.23
C TRP A 99 -4.28 -0.47 -17.53
N PRO A 100 -4.62 -1.76 -17.57
CA PRO A 100 -5.08 -2.57 -16.42
C PRO A 100 -4.01 -2.69 -15.33
N GLY A 101 -4.43 -3.01 -14.10
CA GLY A 101 -3.50 -3.26 -12.98
C GLY A 101 -2.60 -4.46 -13.24
N PRO A 102 -1.53 -4.63 -12.43
CA PRO A 102 -0.55 -5.69 -12.59
C PRO A 102 -1.17 -7.09 -12.63
N THR A 103 -0.67 -7.97 -13.49
CA THR A 103 -1.10 -9.37 -13.51
C THR A 103 -0.46 -10.13 -12.35
N ILE A 104 -1.27 -10.91 -11.63
CA ILE A 104 -0.82 -11.74 -10.51
C ILE A 104 -0.83 -13.21 -10.98
N GLU A 105 0.32 -13.86 -10.95
CA GLU A 105 0.48 -15.27 -11.36
C GLU A 105 0.87 -16.13 -10.15
N LEU A 106 0.02 -17.10 -9.84
CA LEU A 106 0.15 -17.99 -8.70
C LEU A 106 -0.01 -19.45 -9.14
N ASN A 107 0.51 -20.39 -8.33
CA ASN A 107 0.29 -21.80 -8.52
C ASN A 107 -0.65 -22.34 -7.44
N GLU A 108 -1.35 -23.42 -7.76
CA GLU A 108 -2.11 -24.19 -6.76
C GLU A 108 -1.16 -24.68 -5.67
N GLY A 109 -1.50 -24.43 -4.41
CA GLY A 109 -0.69 -24.74 -3.25
C GLY A 109 0.18 -23.58 -2.76
N ASP A 110 0.22 -22.46 -3.46
CA ASP A 110 0.96 -21.28 -2.98
C ASP A 110 0.29 -20.64 -1.76
N HIS A 111 1.11 -20.12 -0.87
CA HIS A 111 0.77 -19.19 0.20
C HIS A 111 1.07 -17.77 -0.29
N PHE A 112 0.05 -17.00 -0.57
CA PHE A 112 0.20 -15.68 -1.16
C PHE A 112 0.02 -14.57 -0.13
N TYR A 113 1.03 -13.73 -0.01
CA TYR A 113 1.05 -12.52 0.82
C TYR A 113 0.98 -11.30 -0.11
N LEU A 114 -0.21 -10.72 -0.21
CA LEU A 114 -0.43 -9.50 -0.98
C LEU A 114 -0.42 -8.30 -0.05
N ASN A 115 0.60 -7.47 -0.15
CA ASN A 115 0.67 -6.21 0.56
C ASN A 115 0.02 -5.11 -0.28
N LEU A 116 -0.89 -4.35 0.31
CA LEU A 116 -1.49 -3.18 -0.33
C LEU A 116 -1.18 -1.93 0.47
N THR A 117 -0.54 -0.95 -0.16
CA THR A 117 -0.34 0.39 0.40
C THR A 117 -1.22 1.39 -0.34
N ASN A 118 -2.05 2.12 0.39
CA ASN A 118 -2.80 3.23 -0.17
C ASN A 118 -1.93 4.48 -0.19
N VAL A 119 -1.44 4.88 -1.38
CA VAL A 119 -0.58 6.07 -1.54
C VAL A 119 -1.40 7.35 -1.72
N GLY A 120 -2.71 7.23 -1.81
CA GLY A 120 -3.64 8.34 -2.03
C GLY A 120 -3.68 8.83 -3.47
N THR A 121 -4.42 9.91 -3.69
CA THR A 121 -4.58 10.55 -5.00
C THR A 121 -3.94 11.94 -4.99
N VAL A 122 -3.02 12.17 -5.92
CA VAL A 122 -2.28 13.43 -6.01
C VAL A 122 -3.00 14.46 -6.86
N VAL A 123 -3.61 14.01 -7.95
CA VAL A 123 -4.35 14.90 -8.87
C VAL A 123 -5.69 15.34 -8.27
N ARG A 124 -6.27 14.47 -7.44
CA ARG A 124 -7.52 14.74 -6.75
C ARG A 124 -7.36 14.57 -5.22
N PRO A 125 -6.64 15.49 -4.56
CA PRO A 125 -6.39 15.41 -3.12
C PRO A 125 -7.66 15.59 -2.27
N ASP A 126 -8.76 15.92 -2.87
CA ASP A 126 -10.10 15.93 -2.27
C ASP A 126 -10.70 14.53 -2.15
N LEU A 127 -10.17 13.53 -2.91
CA LEU A 127 -10.55 12.12 -2.83
C LEU A 127 -9.51 11.38 -1.99
N PHE A 128 -9.82 11.16 -0.73
CA PHE A 128 -8.95 10.45 0.22
C PHE A 128 -9.57 9.13 0.66
N ASP A 129 -10.09 8.40 -0.31
CA ASP A 129 -10.84 7.18 -0.11
C ASP A 129 -9.94 6.04 0.40
N PRO A 130 -10.45 5.18 1.29
CA PRO A 130 -9.78 3.94 1.60
C PRO A 130 -9.87 2.99 0.42
N HIS A 131 -8.95 2.03 0.34
CA HIS A 131 -8.92 1.03 -0.72
C HIS A 131 -8.91 -0.39 -0.18
N THR A 132 -9.35 -1.34 -1.02
CA THR A 132 -9.29 -2.78 -0.79
C THR A 132 -8.85 -3.50 -2.05
N VAL A 133 -8.44 -4.76 -1.94
CA VAL A 133 -8.33 -5.69 -3.07
C VAL A 133 -9.37 -6.79 -2.88
N HIS A 134 -10.26 -6.92 -3.85
CA HIS A 134 -11.25 -7.98 -3.92
C HIS A 134 -11.01 -8.83 -5.18
N PHE A 135 -10.83 -10.14 -5.01
CA PHE A 135 -10.74 -11.09 -6.10
C PHE A 135 -12.12 -11.64 -6.41
N HIS A 136 -12.68 -11.25 -7.54
CA HIS A 136 -14.04 -11.57 -7.90
C HIS A 136 -14.23 -13.06 -8.13
N GLY A 137 -15.02 -13.70 -7.27
CA GLY A 137 -15.34 -15.13 -7.35
C GLY A 137 -14.25 -16.07 -6.82
N PHE A 138 -13.20 -15.57 -6.18
CA PHE A 138 -12.19 -16.42 -5.55
C PHE A 138 -12.74 -17.07 -4.28
N PRO A 139 -12.76 -18.42 -4.18
CA PRO A 139 -13.58 -19.12 -3.17
C PRO A 139 -12.96 -19.14 -1.77
N ASN A 140 -11.68 -18.82 -1.62
CA ASN A 140 -10.93 -19.09 -0.39
C ASN A 140 -10.44 -17.83 0.36
N ALA A 141 -10.94 -16.65 0.00
CA ALA A 141 -10.68 -15.46 0.79
C ALA A 141 -11.41 -15.54 2.13
N SER A 142 -10.71 -15.33 3.24
CA SER A 142 -11.39 -15.12 4.52
C SER A 142 -12.16 -13.81 4.49
N ALA A 143 -13.21 -13.67 5.30
CA ALA A 143 -14.03 -12.45 5.33
C ALA A 143 -13.19 -11.18 5.56
N ALA A 144 -12.14 -11.27 6.41
CA ALA A 144 -11.25 -10.14 6.67
C ALA A 144 -10.40 -9.72 5.45
N PHE A 145 -10.15 -10.66 4.52
CA PHE A 145 -9.29 -10.49 3.35
C PHE A 145 -10.04 -10.60 2.01
N ASP A 146 -11.37 -10.61 2.05
CA ASP A 146 -12.20 -10.65 0.84
C ASP A 146 -12.26 -9.30 0.11
N GLY A 147 -11.93 -8.22 0.78
CA GLY A 147 -11.91 -6.88 0.22
C GLY A 147 -13.27 -6.19 0.10
N VAL A 148 -14.37 -6.85 0.54
CA VAL A 148 -15.71 -6.25 0.58
C VAL A 148 -15.86 -5.41 1.84
N PRO A 149 -16.07 -4.09 1.76
CA PRO A 149 -15.94 -3.17 2.90
C PRO A 149 -16.82 -3.47 4.11
N GLU A 150 -17.98 -4.12 3.90
CA GLU A 150 -18.92 -4.46 4.96
C GLU A 150 -18.35 -5.50 5.94
N VAL A 151 -17.36 -6.28 5.53
CA VAL A 151 -16.78 -7.36 6.32
C VAL A 151 -15.26 -7.38 6.36
N SER A 152 -14.62 -6.68 5.41
CA SER A 152 -13.16 -6.63 5.26
C SER A 152 -12.57 -5.34 5.81
N ILE A 153 -11.25 -5.36 6.02
CA ILE A 153 -10.48 -4.18 6.42
C ILE A 153 -10.25 -3.31 5.20
N SER A 154 -10.63 -2.03 5.29
CA SER A 154 -10.29 -1.00 4.29
C SER A 154 -9.01 -0.28 4.69
N ILE A 155 -8.15 0.01 3.71
CA ILE A 155 -6.82 0.59 3.92
C ILE A 155 -6.89 2.09 3.67
N ASN A 156 -6.75 2.87 4.72
CA ASN A 156 -6.71 4.33 4.64
C ASN A 156 -5.42 4.83 3.96
N MET A 157 -5.47 6.03 3.42
CA MET A 157 -4.30 6.69 2.83
C MET A 157 -3.11 6.71 3.81
N GLY A 158 -1.93 6.36 3.32
CA GLY A 158 -0.70 6.23 4.09
C GLY A 158 -0.58 4.97 4.92
N SER A 159 -1.50 4.02 4.77
CA SER A 159 -1.50 2.74 5.50
C SER A 159 -1.23 1.56 4.57
N THR A 160 -0.72 0.47 5.15
CA THR A 160 -0.48 -0.82 4.47
C THR A 160 -1.22 -1.93 5.19
N LEU A 161 -1.79 -2.86 4.44
CA LEU A 161 -2.36 -4.12 4.93
C LEU A 161 -1.78 -5.27 4.12
N THR A 162 -1.43 -6.35 4.81
CA THR A 162 -1.08 -7.61 4.16
C THR A 162 -2.29 -8.53 4.15
N TYR A 163 -2.73 -8.89 2.96
CA TYR A 163 -3.70 -9.95 2.72
C TYR A 163 -2.98 -11.28 2.66
N TYR A 164 -3.62 -12.33 3.17
CA TYR A 164 -3.12 -13.69 3.06
C TYR A 164 -4.13 -14.59 2.37
N TYR A 165 -3.66 -15.34 1.38
CA TYR A 165 -4.47 -16.31 0.65
C TYR A 165 -3.73 -17.66 0.58
N ASN A 166 -4.49 -18.74 0.79
CA ASN A 166 -4.06 -20.09 0.49
C ASN A 166 -4.66 -20.49 -0.86
N ILE A 167 -3.85 -20.66 -1.86
CA ILE A 167 -4.29 -20.87 -3.24
C ILE A 167 -4.60 -22.35 -3.44
N VAL A 168 -5.86 -22.72 -3.43
CA VAL A 168 -6.30 -24.12 -3.48
C VAL A 168 -7.07 -24.50 -4.75
N GLU A 169 -7.44 -23.52 -5.58
CA GLU A 169 -8.16 -23.74 -6.82
C GLU A 169 -7.54 -22.99 -7.99
N PRO A 170 -7.33 -23.65 -9.14
CA PRO A 170 -6.89 -22.97 -10.34
C PRO A 170 -8.03 -22.15 -10.95
N GLY A 171 -7.69 -21.04 -11.62
CA GLY A 171 -8.68 -20.19 -12.29
C GLY A 171 -8.08 -18.88 -12.76
N THR A 172 -8.89 -18.12 -13.47
CA THR A 172 -8.58 -16.73 -13.83
C THR A 172 -9.61 -15.83 -13.14
N TYR A 173 -9.16 -14.95 -12.30
CA TYR A 173 -9.98 -14.10 -11.47
C TYR A 173 -9.66 -12.64 -11.77
N LEU A 174 -10.69 -11.82 -11.87
CA LEU A 174 -10.56 -10.38 -11.90
C LEU A 174 -10.35 -9.88 -10.46
N TYR A 175 -9.44 -8.95 -10.23
CA TYR A 175 -9.38 -8.23 -8.97
C TYR A 175 -9.62 -6.72 -9.17
N HIS A 176 -10.20 -6.10 -8.15
CA HIS A 176 -10.54 -4.68 -8.17
C HIS A 176 -10.69 -4.10 -6.76
N CYS A 177 -10.69 -2.79 -6.63
CA CYS A 177 -11.12 -2.13 -5.41
C CYS A 177 -12.64 -2.23 -5.26
N HIS A 178 -13.13 -2.48 -4.04
CA HIS A 178 -14.56 -2.60 -3.76
C HIS A 178 -15.08 -1.46 -2.85
N VAL A 179 -14.22 -0.57 -2.41
CA VAL A 179 -14.64 0.64 -1.70
C VAL A 179 -15.23 1.61 -2.73
N GLU A 180 -16.35 2.24 -2.38
CA GLU A 180 -16.98 3.24 -3.22
C GLU A 180 -16.01 4.41 -3.49
N ALA A 181 -15.91 4.78 -4.75
CA ALA A 181 -15.25 5.98 -5.21
C ALA A 181 -16.30 7.00 -5.67
#